data_e7daed42a9f12a542fffaff857f5de21
#
_entry.id   e7daed42a9f12a542fffaff857f5de21
#
_cell.length_a   1.000
_cell.length_b   1.000
_cell.length_c   1.000
_cell.angle_alpha   90.00
_cell.angle_beta   90.00
_cell.angle_gamma   90.00
#
_symmetry.space_group_name_H-M   'P 1'
#
loop_
_entity.id
_entity.type
_entity.pdbx_description
1 polymer ?
#
loop_
_entity_poly.entity_id
_entity_poly.type
_entity_poly.pdbx_seq_one_letter_code
_entity_poly.pdbx_strand_id
1 'polypeptide(L)'
;LHCDPAQRRRYLDPSIRGERNGSYAITEKDAGSDARTIAATASRDPASGDYLLNGEKWFVTGPDDTDFMIFHALVVDGEQRLPTLFLVDYDLAGVRLSHDPDYMHTFADRHPQFILEDVRVPAAAILGEIGEADRLTNEWFVEERIHIGARCSGAMERLLGLAVDWATARIQFGERIYDFEGVSFPLADSAADAAAARLLTRECAWLADSGADPKVVHARASIATLFASEAAFRCADRVVQVFGGRGYMRENPAERFFRELRVDRIWEGTSEIQRLIVARALEKRGVGRVVGEA
;
A
#
# COMPACT_ATOMS: atom_id res chain seq x y z
N LEU A 1 -13.34 1.66 -12.70
CA LEU A 1 -14.47 2.58 -12.63
C LEU A 1 -14.25 3.82 -13.51
N HIS A 2 -12.98 4.28 -13.65
CA HIS A 2 -12.64 5.56 -14.30
C HIS A 2 -12.09 5.43 -15.73
N CYS A 3 -11.95 4.20 -16.25
CA CYS A 3 -11.55 3.94 -17.63
C CYS A 3 -12.69 4.22 -18.60
N ASP A 4 -12.37 4.87 -19.73
CA ASP A 4 -13.25 4.88 -20.87
C ASP A 4 -13.35 3.48 -21.53
N PRO A 5 -14.25 3.23 -22.49
CA PRO A 5 -14.39 1.92 -23.12
C PRO A 5 -13.14 1.45 -23.90
N ALA A 6 -12.30 2.36 -24.42
CA ALA A 6 -11.08 1.99 -25.12
C ALA A 6 -9.96 1.63 -24.13
N GLN A 7 -9.78 2.42 -23.09
CA GLN A 7 -8.87 2.14 -22.00
C GLN A 7 -9.23 0.84 -21.28
N ARG A 8 -10.52 0.59 -21.04
CA ARG A 8 -11.01 -0.65 -20.44
C ARG A 8 -10.56 -1.86 -21.26
N ARG A 9 -10.79 -1.85 -22.57
CA ARG A 9 -10.38 -2.95 -23.46
C ARG A 9 -8.86 -3.15 -23.54
N ARG A 10 -8.10 -2.05 -23.46
CA ARG A 10 -6.64 -2.11 -23.61
C ARG A 10 -5.91 -2.48 -22.32
N TYR A 11 -6.40 -2.00 -21.18
CA TYR A 11 -5.71 -2.11 -19.89
C TYR A 11 -6.50 -2.97 -18.89
N LEU A 12 -7.75 -2.63 -18.57
CA LEU A 12 -8.48 -3.26 -17.48
C LEU A 12 -8.88 -4.70 -17.78
N ASP A 13 -9.55 -4.96 -18.90
CA ASP A 13 -10.03 -6.30 -19.23
C ASP A 13 -8.88 -7.32 -19.38
N PRO A 14 -7.73 -6.98 -20.01
CA PRO A 14 -6.55 -7.85 -20.01
C PRO A 14 -5.95 -8.05 -18.62
N SER A 15 -5.92 -7.02 -17.76
CA SER A 15 -5.40 -7.15 -16.38
C SER A 15 -6.28 -8.09 -15.54
N ILE A 16 -7.61 -8.02 -15.68
CA ILE A 16 -8.53 -8.94 -15.00
C ILE A 16 -8.27 -10.40 -15.42
N ARG A 17 -7.85 -10.64 -16.67
CA ARG A 17 -7.53 -11.98 -17.17
C ARG A 17 -6.08 -12.42 -16.87
N GLY A 18 -5.28 -11.56 -16.23
CA GLY A 18 -3.86 -11.82 -15.99
C GLY A 18 -2.99 -11.82 -17.26
N GLU A 19 -3.45 -11.14 -18.31
CA GLU A 19 -2.74 -11.00 -19.59
C GLU A 19 -1.87 -9.73 -19.63
N ARG A 20 -2.11 -8.78 -18.74
CA ARG A 20 -1.32 -7.55 -18.57
C ARG A 20 -1.22 -7.19 -17.08
N ASN A 21 -0.08 -6.65 -16.71
CA ASN A 21 0.21 -6.20 -15.36
C ASN A 21 0.42 -4.68 -15.34
N GLY A 22 -0.26 -4.01 -14.41
CA GLY A 22 -0.13 -2.57 -14.20
C GLY A 22 0.55 -2.24 -12.88
N SER A 23 1.20 -1.09 -12.83
CA SER A 23 1.77 -0.51 -11.61
C SER A 23 1.21 0.88 -11.35
N TYR A 24 1.41 1.40 -10.14
CA TYR A 24 1.04 2.77 -9.79
C TYR A 24 2.28 3.59 -9.46
N ALA A 25 2.49 4.70 -10.18
CA ALA A 25 3.68 5.53 -10.12
C ALA A 25 3.37 6.94 -9.59
N ILE A 26 3.41 7.11 -8.25
CA ILE A 26 3.11 8.37 -7.56
C ILE A 26 4.38 8.98 -6.97
N THR A 27 5.05 8.23 -6.08
CA THR A 27 6.15 8.69 -5.25
C THR A 27 7.33 9.16 -6.09
N GLU A 28 7.96 10.25 -5.65
CA GLU A 28 9.18 10.80 -6.24
C GLU A 28 10.27 10.93 -5.15
N LYS A 29 11.49 11.20 -5.57
CA LYS A 29 12.63 11.37 -4.66
C LYS A 29 12.32 12.29 -3.48
N ASP A 30 11.69 13.44 -3.76
CA ASP A 30 11.40 14.49 -2.79
C ASP A 30 9.90 14.58 -2.42
N ALA A 31 9.05 13.70 -2.97
CA ALA A 31 7.60 13.68 -2.73
C ALA A 31 7.13 12.28 -2.32
N GLY A 32 7.16 12.01 -1.01
CA GLY A 32 6.66 10.78 -0.39
C GLY A 32 5.36 11.02 0.37
N SER A 33 5.46 11.31 1.68
CA SER A 33 4.29 11.56 2.54
C SER A 33 3.44 12.75 2.11
N ASP A 34 4.04 13.76 1.47
CA ASP A 34 3.32 14.83 0.78
C ASP A 34 3.27 14.55 -0.74
N ALA A 35 2.37 13.68 -1.15
CA ALA A 35 2.19 13.30 -2.55
C ALA A 35 1.70 14.45 -3.45
N ARG A 36 1.37 15.63 -2.90
CA ARG A 36 0.97 16.81 -3.67
C ARG A 36 2.15 17.65 -4.13
N THR A 37 3.35 17.37 -3.64
CA THR A 37 4.59 18.08 -4.02
C THR A 37 5.35 17.39 -5.14
N ILE A 38 4.69 16.53 -5.92
CA ILE A 38 5.30 15.88 -7.09
C ILE A 38 5.80 16.93 -8.09
N ALA A 39 6.89 16.59 -8.77
CA ALA A 39 7.52 17.45 -9.77
C ALA A 39 7.35 16.94 -11.21
N ALA A 40 6.94 15.67 -11.40
CA ALA A 40 6.68 15.11 -12.71
C ALA A 40 5.63 15.93 -13.47
N THR A 41 5.92 16.21 -14.76
CA THR A 41 5.10 17.10 -15.59
C THR A 41 4.55 16.41 -16.82
N ALA A 42 3.46 16.95 -17.34
CA ALA A 42 2.86 16.63 -18.62
C ALA A 42 2.61 17.92 -19.39
N SER A 43 3.34 18.15 -20.47
CA SER A 43 3.23 19.33 -21.33
C SER A 43 2.46 18.96 -22.61
N ARG A 44 1.40 19.71 -22.92
CA ARG A 44 0.61 19.45 -24.14
C ARG A 44 1.34 19.97 -25.37
N ASP A 45 1.50 19.13 -26.38
CA ASP A 45 1.97 19.50 -27.70
C ASP A 45 0.81 20.19 -28.48
N PRO A 46 0.92 21.48 -28.79
CA PRO A 46 -0.18 22.21 -29.46
C PRO A 46 -0.42 21.75 -30.90
N ALA A 47 0.54 21.09 -31.53
CA ALA A 47 0.42 20.64 -32.93
C ALA A 47 -0.36 19.33 -33.05
N SER A 48 -0.08 18.36 -32.16
CA SER A 48 -0.72 17.03 -32.18
C SER A 48 -1.85 16.90 -31.17
N GLY A 49 -1.82 17.66 -30.08
CA GLY A 49 -2.70 17.51 -28.93
C GLY A 49 -2.25 16.43 -27.94
N ASP A 50 -1.15 15.75 -28.22
CA ASP A 50 -0.53 14.77 -27.32
C ASP A 50 0.10 15.43 -26.11
N TYR A 51 0.53 14.59 -25.15
CA TYR A 51 1.30 15.03 -23.99
C TYR A 51 2.72 14.47 -24.01
N LEU A 52 3.67 15.30 -23.59
CA LEU A 52 5.06 14.91 -23.31
C LEU A 52 5.22 14.81 -21.79
N LEU A 53 5.50 13.60 -21.31
CA LEU A 53 5.67 13.29 -19.90
C LEU A 53 7.14 13.32 -19.53
N ASN A 54 7.47 14.01 -18.44
CA ASN A 54 8.80 14.11 -17.88
C ASN A 54 8.77 13.97 -16.36
N GLY A 55 9.73 13.25 -15.78
CA GLY A 55 9.90 13.11 -14.35
C GLY A 55 10.47 11.77 -13.94
N GLU A 56 10.67 11.61 -12.64
CA GLU A 56 11.10 10.33 -12.06
C GLU A 56 10.04 9.80 -11.08
N LYS A 57 9.96 8.47 -10.95
CA LYS A 57 9.09 7.81 -9.98
C LYS A 57 9.84 6.74 -9.22
N TRP A 58 9.59 6.69 -7.92
CA TRP A 58 10.23 5.80 -6.96
C TRP A 58 9.23 4.78 -6.42
N PHE A 59 9.72 3.59 -6.07
CA PHE A 59 8.93 2.51 -5.49
C PHE A 59 7.74 2.11 -6.36
N VAL A 60 7.95 2.02 -7.66
CA VAL A 60 6.92 1.63 -8.63
C VAL A 60 6.76 0.12 -8.57
N THR A 61 5.84 -0.33 -7.69
CA THR A 61 5.64 -1.76 -7.44
C THR A 61 5.04 -2.46 -8.64
N GLY A 62 5.69 -3.54 -9.07
CA GLY A 62 5.18 -4.41 -10.11
C GLY A 62 6.08 -5.62 -10.34
N PRO A 63 5.54 -6.71 -10.92
CA PRO A 63 6.33 -7.84 -11.35
C PRO A 63 7.28 -7.47 -12.50
N ASP A 64 8.24 -8.35 -12.79
CA ASP A 64 9.23 -8.15 -13.87
C ASP A 64 8.57 -8.01 -15.26
N ASP A 65 7.37 -8.55 -15.42
CA ASP A 65 6.55 -8.51 -16.64
C ASP A 65 5.46 -7.42 -16.60
N THR A 66 5.67 -6.34 -15.84
CA THR A 66 4.74 -5.20 -15.82
C THR A 66 4.71 -4.51 -17.18
N ASP A 67 3.50 -4.32 -17.71
CA ASP A 67 3.28 -3.79 -19.07
C ASP A 67 3.06 -2.28 -19.10
N PHE A 68 2.46 -1.72 -18.07
CA PHE A 68 2.12 -0.29 -18.03
C PHE A 68 2.12 0.26 -16.61
N MET A 69 2.19 1.58 -16.50
CA MET A 69 2.00 2.29 -15.24
C MET A 69 0.85 3.30 -15.31
N ILE A 70 0.20 3.52 -14.18
CA ILE A 70 -0.63 4.70 -13.93
C ILE A 70 0.30 5.78 -13.41
N PHE A 71 0.68 6.71 -14.27
CA PHE A 71 1.68 7.75 -13.99
C PHE A 71 1.01 9.03 -13.51
N HIS A 72 1.34 9.47 -12.31
CA HIS A 72 0.83 10.71 -11.73
C HIS A 72 1.76 11.88 -12.11
N ALA A 73 1.25 12.85 -12.86
CA ALA A 73 1.98 14.03 -13.29
C ALA A 73 1.13 15.31 -13.16
N LEU A 74 1.78 16.45 -13.22
CA LEU A 74 1.15 17.76 -13.28
C LEU A 74 1.01 18.22 -14.73
N VAL A 75 -0.21 18.31 -15.23
CA VAL A 75 -0.47 18.99 -16.51
C VAL A 75 -0.16 20.46 -16.33
N VAL A 76 0.76 20.95 -17.18
CA VAL A 76 1.20 22.34 -17.18
C VAL A 76 0.35 23.14 -18.18
N ASP A 77 -0.46 24.06 -17.67
CA ASP A 77 -1.25 24.99 -18.48
C ASP A 77 -1.03 26.43 -17.95
N GLY A 78 -0.14 27.15 -18.61
CA GLY A 78 0.34 28.44 -18.12
C GLY A 78 0.97 28.31 -16.73
N GLU A 79 0.42 29.04 -15.76
CA GLU A 79 0.84 28.97 -14.35
C GLU A 79 0.17 27.83 -13.57
N GLN A 80 -0.87 27.21 -14.13
CA GLN A 80 -1.59 26.12 -13.46
C GLN A 80 -0.78 24.82 -13.48
N ARG A 81 -0.93 24.05 -12.41
CA ARG A 81 -0.36 22.72 -12.24
C ARG A 81 -1.49 21.80 -11.82
N LEU A 82 -2.01 21.01 -12.76
CA LEU A 82 -3.21 20.18 -12.60
C LEU A 82 -2.83 18.72 -12.44
N PRO A 83 -2.99 18.13 -11.22
CA PRO A 83 -2.62 16.73 -10.97
C PRO A 83 -3.49 15.80 -11.82
N THR A 84 -2.86 14.98 -12.65
CA THR A 84 -3.50 14.16 -13.68
C THR A 84 -2.85 12.78 -13.74
N LEU A 85 -3.66 11.74 -13.98
CA LEU A 85 -3.19 10.38 -14.17
C LEU A 85 -3.10 10.03 -15.64
N PHE A 86 -2.01 9.36 -16.03
CA PHE A 86 -1.78 8.88 -17.39
C PHE A 86 -1.53 7.37 -17.40
N LEU A 87 -2.12 6.66 -18.36
CA LEU A 87 -1.80 5.28 -18.68
C LEU A 87 -0.59 5.27 -19.63
N VAL A 88 0.54 4.74 -19.16
CA VAL A 88 1.83 4.78 -19.86
C VAL A 88 2.35 3.36 -20.01
N ASP A 89 2.46 2.87 -21.25
CA ASP A 89 3.07 1.57 -21.54
C ASP A 89 4.59 1.63 -21.30
N TYR A 90 5.19 0.57 -20.79
CA TYR A 90 6.63 0.53 -20.48
C TYR A 90 7.53 0.49 -21.71
N ASP A 91 7.01 0.05 -22.86
CA ASP A 91 7.73 -0.02 -24.13
C ASP A 91 7.81 1.30 -24.90
N LEU A 92 7.18 2.37 -24.36
CA LEU A 92 7.26 3.68 -25.01
C LEU A 92 8.67 4.26 -24.93
N ALA A 93 9.06 4.90 -26.04
CA ALA A 93 10.34 5.61 -26.10
C ALA A 93 10.41 6.69 -25.01
N GLY A 94 11.53 6.74 -24.28
CA GLY A 94 11.75 7.66 -23.16
C GLY A 94 11.36 7.10 -21.80
N VAL A 95 10.68 5.94 -21.72
CA VAL A 95 10.46 5.23 -20.44
C VAL A 95 11.72 4.41 -20.14
N ARG A 96 12.30 4.62 -18.97
CA ARG A 96 13.53 3.94 -18.58
C ARG A 96 13.53 3.56 -17.10
N LEU A 97 13.82 2.30 -16.80
CA LEU A 97 14.19 1.86 -15.46
C LEU A 97 15.54 2.50 -15.11
N SER A 98 15.59 3.29 -14.03
CA SER A 98 16.80 4.02 -13.63
C SER A 98 17.57 3.31 -12.53
N HIS A 99 16.88 2.68 -11.60
CA HIS A 99 17.47 1.95 -10.48
C HIS A 99 16.50 0.91 -9.95
N ASP A 100 17.05 -0.20 -9.47
CA ASP A 100 16.29 -1.27 -8.83
C ASP A 100 17.00 -1.65 -7.53
N PRO A 101 16.58 -1.05 -6.41
CA PRO A 101 17.23 -1.22 -5.13
C PRO A 101 16.88 -2.55 -4.47
N ASP A 102 17.80 -3.06 -3.67
CA ASP A 102 17.54 -4.15 -2.72
C ASP A 102 16.77 -3.62 -1.51
N TYR A 103 15.82 -4.41 -1.02
CA TYR A 103 14.97 -4.08 0.12
C TYR A 103 15.14 -5.03 1.30
N MET A 104 14.63 -4.66 2.48
CA MET A 104 14.61 -5.55 3.66
C MET A 104 13.76 -6.81 3.42
N HIS A 105 12.67 -6.69 2.69
CA HIS A 105 11.78 -7.80 2.36
C HIS A 105 12.36 -8.69 1.24
N THR A 106 11.70 -9.83 1.04
CA THR A 106 12.01 -10.79 -0.02
C THR A 106 10.77 -11.12 -0.86
N PHE A 107 9.92 -10.12 -1.13
CA PHE A 107 8.80 -10.27 -2.05
C PHE A 107 9.32 -10.58 -3.46
N ALA A 108 8.52 -11.30 -4.21
CA ALA A 108 8.80 -11.53 -5.63
C ALA A 108 8.66 -10.22 -6.44
N ASP A 109 7.72 -9.36 -6.03
CA ASP A 109 7.52 -8.07 -6.67
C ASP A 109 8.68 -7.13 -6.37
N ARG A 110 9.12 -6.45 -7.41
CA ARG A 110 10.16 -5.41 -7.35
C ARG A 110 9.53 -4.05 -7.16
N HIS A 111 10.34 -3.09 -6.69
CA HIS A 111 9.88 -1.70 -6.49
C HIS A 111 10.90 -0.73 -7.12
N PRO A 112 11.12 -0.81 -8.43
CA PRO A 112 12.14 -0.03 -9.11
C PRO A 112 11.81 1.46 -9.16
N GLN A 113 12.80 2.21 -9.64
CA GLN A 113 12.69 3.62 -9.97
C GLN A 113 12.66 3.77 -11.49
N PHE A 114 11.79 4.65 -11.97
CA PHE A 114 11.65 4.97 -13.39
C PHE A 114 11.92 6.44 -13.65
N ILE A 115 12.49 6.71 -14.83
CA ILE A 115 12.61 8.06 -15.39
C ILE A 115 11.84 8.06 -16.72
N LEU A 116 11.07 9.11 -16.93
CA LEU A 116 10.40 9.45 -18.17
C LEU A 116 11.04 10.71 -18.75
N GLU A 117 11.51 10.61 -19.99
CA GLU A 117 12.16 11.71 -20.73
C GLU A 117 11.43 11.89 -22.06
N ASP A 118 10.66 12.99 -22.16
CA ASP A 118 9.84 13.35 -23.33
C ASP A 118 8.95 12.19 -23.84
N VAL A 119 8.38 11.40 -22.92
CA VAL A 119 7.51 10.28 -23.26
C VAL A 119 6.22 10.81 -23.86
N ARG A 120 6.00 10.54 -25.14
CA ARG A 120 4.80 10.98 -25.87
C ARG A 120 3.65 10.02 -25.65
N VAL A 121 2.54 10.55 -25.16
CA VAL A 121 1.27 9.84 -25.02
C VAL A 121 0.12 10.63 -25.64
N PRO A 122 -0.88 9.96 -26.25
CA PRO A 122 -2.07 10.65 -26.76
C PRO A 122 -2.92 11.21 -25.61
N ALA A 123 -3.75 12.22 -25.89
CA ALA A 123 -4.72 12.74 -24.90
C ALA A 123 -5.65 11.65 -24.36
N ALA A 124 -5.92 10.60 -25.13
CA ALA A 124 -6.69 9.43 -24.70
C ALA A 124 -5.99 8.55 -23.64
N ALA A 125 -4.72 8.82 -23.30
CA ALA A 125 -4.02 8.17 -22.20
C ALA A 125 -4.38 8.73 -20.83
N ILE A 126 -5.09 9.88 -20.75
CA ILE A 126 -5.55 10.46 -19.48
C ILE A 126 -6.57 9.51 -18.85
N LEU A 127 -6.33 9.08 -17.62
CA LEU A 127 -7.26 8.30 -16.82
C LEU A 127 -8.13 9.26 -15.98
N GLY A 128 -9.43 9.24 -16.22
CA GLY A 128 -10.36 10.23 -15.65
C GLY A 128 -10.24 11.57 -16.38
N GLU A 129 -10.17 12.67 -15.64
CA GLU A 129 -10.09 14.03 -16.17
C GLU A 129 -8.84 14.77 -15.68
N ILE A 130 -8.44 15.81 -16.42
CA ILE A 130 -7.33 16.69 -16.01
C ILE A 130 -7.67 17.36 -14.67
N GLY A 131 -6.73 17.26 -13.73
CA GLY A 131 -6.88 17.84 -12.38
C GLY A 131 -7.54 16.91 -11.36
N GLU A 132 -7.95 15.70 -11.73
CA GLU A 132 -8.67 14.79 -10.84
C GLU A 132 -7.79 13.70 -10.16
N ALA A 133 -6.49 13.69 -10.41
CA ALA A 133 -5.62 12.64 -9.89
C ALA A 133 -5.70 12.49 -8.37
N ASP A 134 -5.75 13.58 -7.62
CA ASP A 134 -5.84 13.52 -6.15
C ASP A 134 -7.10 12.81 -5.66
N ARG A 135 -8.24 13.01 -6.33
CA ARG A 135 -9.49 12.33 -6.01
C ARG A 135 -9.39 10.84 -6.28
N LEU A 136 -8.96 10.46 -7.48
CA LEU A 136 -8.82 9.07 -7.91
C LEU A 136 -7.81 8.31 -7.05
N THR A 137 -6.68 8.93 -6.74
CA THR A 137 -5.65 8.37 -5.86
C THR A 137 -6.16 8.15 -4.44
N ASN A 138 -6.97 9.10 -3.91
CA ASN A 138 -7.56 8.92 -2.57
C ASN A 138 -8.58 7.78 -2.51
N GLU A 139 -9.35 7.53 -3.57
CA GLU A 139 -10.24 6.37 -3.67
C GLU A 139 -9.43 5.07 -3.64
N TRP A 140 -8.38 4.96 -4.46
CA TRP A 140 -7.48 3.82 -4.48
C TRP A 140 -6.79 3.58 -3.12
N PHE A 141 -6.30 4.62 -2.45
CA PHE A 141 -5.70 4.49 -1.12
C PHE A 141 -6.62 3.88 -0.06
N VAL A 142 -7.94 4.05 -0.18
CA VAL A 142 -8.88 3.41 0.75
C VAL A 142 -8.83 1.90 0.59
N GLU A 143 -8.86 1.41 -0.65
CA GLU A 143 -8.80 -0.02 -0.96
C GLU A 143 -7.47 -0.62 -0.48
N GLU A 144 -6.35 0.02 -0.81
CA GLU A 144 -5.01 -0.43 -0.38
C GLU A 144 -4.87 -0.51 1.14
N ARG A 145 -5.43 0.45 1.87
CA ARG A 145 -5.42 0.41 3.34
C ARG A 145 -6.23 -0.75 3.90
N ILE A 146 -7.35 -1.09 3.28
CA ILE A 146 -8.13 -2.28 3.65
C ILE A 146 -7.32 -3.56 3.36
N HIS A 147 -6.61 -3.62 2.22
CA HIS A 147 -5.72 -4.72 1.88
C HIS A 147 -4.59 -4.90 2.90
N ILE A 148 -3.94 -3.81 3.32
CA ILE A 148 -2.92 -3.87 4.39
C ILE A 148 -3.51 -4.43 5.68
N GLY A 149 -4.70 -3.96 6.08
CA GLY A 149 -5.39 -4.47 7.26
C GLY A 149 -5.65 -5.98 7.18
N ALA A 150 -6.12 -6.47 6.02
CA ALA A 150 -6.37 -7.88 5.77
C ALA A 150 -5.08 -8.71 5.77
N ARG A 151 -4.04 -8.24 5.06
CA ARG A 151 -2.72 -8.87 5.01
C ARG A 151 -2.08 -8.99 6.40
N CYS A 152 -2.07 -7.91 7.18
CA CYS A 152 -1.53 -7.89 8.53
C CYS A 152 -2.28 -8.84 9.46
N SER A 153 -3.61 -8.91 9.35
CA SER A 153 -4.44 -9.85 10.14
C SER A 153 -4.11 -11.30 9.83
N GLY A 154 -3.97 -11.65 8.54
CA GLY A 154 -3.58 -13.00 8.11
C GLY A 154 -2.15 -13.37 8.53
N ALA A 155 -1.22 -12.40 8.46
CA ALA A 155 0.16 -12.58 8.89
C ALA A 155 0.25 -12.87 10.40
N MET A 156 -0.49 -12.11 11.23
CA MET A 156 -0.53 -12.36 12.67
C MET A 156 -1.11 -13.74 13.01
N GLU A 157 -2.18 -14.16 12.34
CA GLU A 157 -2.75 -15.49 12.52
C GLU A 157 -1.74 -16.60 12.20
N ARG A 158 -1.03 -16.47 11.08
CA ARG A 158 0.02 -17.43 10.71
C ARG A 158 1.17 -17.46 11.71
N LEU A 159 1.65 -16.30 12.13
CA LEU A 159 2.73 -16.18 13.11
C LEU A 159 2.34 -16.79 14.47
N LEU A 160 1.13 -16.52 14.94
CA LEU A 160 0.61 -17.08 16.19
C LEU A 160 0.52 -18.61 16.11
N GLY A 161 0.00 -19.18 15.02
CA GLY A 161 -0.02 -20.63 14.84
C GLY A 161 1.36 -21.24 14.96
N LEU A 162 2.34 -20.69 14.23
CA LEU A 162 3.74 -21.15 14.28
C LEU A 162 4.35 -21.06 15.68
N ALA A 163 4.09 -19.96 16.38
CA ALA A 163 4.66 -19.72 17.71
C ALA A 163 4.04 -20.61 18.78
N VAL A 164 2.72 -20.84 18.72
CA VAL A 164 2.01 -21.74 19.65
C VAL A 164 2.47 -23.19 19.44
N ASP A 165 2.55 -23.67 18.20
CA ASP A 165 3.03 -25.01 17.88
C ASP A 165 4.45 -25.22 18.41
N TRP A 166 5.34 -24.23 18.20
CA TRP A 166 6.69 -24.27 18.70
C TRP A 166 6.73 -24.26 20.24
N ALA A 167 6.04 -23.31 20.87
CA ALA A 167 6.12 -23.11 22.32
C ALA A 167 5.55 -24.29 23.11
N THR A 168 4.53 -24.96 22.59
CA THR A 168 3.92 -26.14 23.23
C THR A 168 4.74 -27.42 23.04
N ALA A 169 5.58 -27.49 22.00
CA ALA A 169 6.45 -28.64 21.74
C ALA A 169 7.85 -28.50 22.36
N ARG A 170 8.37 -27.27 22.51
CA ARG A 170 9.72 -26.99 22.98
C ARG A 170 9.83 -27.12 24.49
N ILE A 171 10.74 -27.99 24.97
CA ILE A 171 11.02 -28.17 26.39
C ILE A 171 12.31 -27.43 26.76
N GLN A 172 12.29 -26.59 27.79
CA GLN A 172 13.43 -26.00 28.46
C GLN A 172 13.18 -25.96 29.97
N PHE A 173 14.22 -26.09 30.76
CA PHE A 173 14.12 -26.17 32.24
C PHE A 173 13.19 -27.28 32.76
N GLY A 174 12.93 -28.33 31.94
CA GLY A 174 12.06 -29.45 32.29
C GLY A 174 10.59 -29.26 31.94
N GLU A 175 10.19 -28.10 31.44
CA GLU A 175 8.80 -27.73 31.12
C GLU A 175 8.68 -27.22 29.69
N ARG A 176 7.45 -27.20 29.14
CA ARG A 176 7.19 -26.56 27.85
C ARG A 176 7.44 -25.06 28.01
N ILE A 177 8.05 -24.44 27.00
CA ILE A 177 8.29 -23.00 27.10
C ILE A 177 6.98 -22.20 27.12
N TYR A 178 5.87 -22.76 26.62
CA TYR A 178 4.54 -22.15 26.70
C TYR A 178 4.04 -21.97 28.14
N ASP A 179 4.49 -22.81 29.08
CA ASP A 179 4.05 -22.75 30.48
C ASP A 179 4.72 -21.60 31.26
N PHE A 180 5.72 -20.96 30.67
CA PHE A 180 6.30 -19.73 31.22
C PHE A 180 5.48 -18.52 30.78
N GLU A 181 5.02 -17.68 31.73
CA GLU A 181 4.24 -16.48 31.46
C GLU A 181 4.98 -15.49 30.53
N GLY A 182 6.29 -15.41 30.63
CA GLY A 182 7.14 -14.62 29.71
C GLY A 182 7.04 -15.03 28.24
N VAL A 183 6.50 -16.22 27.94
CA VAL A 183 6.24 -16.73 26.59
C VAL A 183 4.74 -16.66 26.25
N SER A 184 3.86 -17.17 27.14
CA SER A 184 2.43 -17.25 26.85
C SER A 184 1.73 -15.88 26.85
N PHE A 185 2.12 -14.93 27.71
CA PHE A 185 1.49 -13.60 27.74
C PHE A 185 1.71 -12.79 26.45
N PRO A 186 2.92 -12.67 25.89
CA PRO A 186 3.10 -12.04 24.58
C PRO A 186 2.29 -12.67 23.43
N LEU A 187 2.04 -13.99 23.49
CA LEU A 187 1.18 -14.67 22.53
C LEU A 187 -0.30 -14.33 22.74
N ALA A 188 -0.75 -14.26 23.99
CA ALA A 188 -2.11 -13.83 24.32
C ALA A 188 -2.39 -12.38 23.89
N ASP A 189 -1.45 -11.46 24.15
CA ASP A 189 -1.53 -10.08 23.66
C ASP A 189 -1.61 -10.02 22.13
N SER A 190 -0.80 -10.83 21.45
CA SER A 190 -0.81 -10.87 19.98
C SER A 190 -2.10 -11.47 19.42
N ALA A 191 -2.75 -12.39 20.15
CA ALA A 191 -4.05 -12.93 19.76
C ALA A 191 -5.15 -11.85 19.91
N ALA A 192 -5.12 -11.04 20.96
CA ALA A 192 -6.03 -9.91 21.13
C ALA A 192 -5.81 -8.85 20.03
N ASP A 193 -4.55 -8.50 19.74
CA ASP A 193 -4.18 -7.60 18.65
C ASP A 193 -4.70 -8.11 17.29
N ALA A 194 -4.55 -9.39 16.99
CA ALA A 194 -5.00 -10.01 15.73
C ALA A 194 -6.53 -9.99 15.59
N ALA A 195 -7.25 -10.29 16.67
CA ALA A 195 -8.72 -10.25 16.69
C ALA A 195 -9.23 -8.83 16.45
N ALA A 196 -8.64 -7.83 17.11
CA ALA A 196 -9.01 -6.42 16.95
C ALA A 196 -8.70 -5.92 15.53
N ALA A 197 -7.51 -6.22 14.98
CA ALA A 197 -7.14 -5.84 13.62
C ALA A 197 -8.11 -6.39 12.58
N ARG A 198 -8.50 -7.67 12.73
CA ARG A 198 -9.47 -8.32 11.84
C ARG A 198 -10.84 -7.66 11.90
N LEU A 199 -11.34 -7.34 13.09
CA LEU A 199 -12.64 -6.67 13.27
C LEU A 199 -12.64 -5.28 12.65
N LEU A 200 -11.62 -4.46 12.90
CA LEU A 200 -11.49 -3.12 12.31
C LEU A 200 -11.43 -3.18 10.78
N THR A 201 -10.69 -4.13 10.24
CA THR A 201 -10.58 -4.30 8.78
C THR A 201 -11.90 -4.72 8.15
N ARG A 202 -12.61 -5.68 8.77
CA ARG A 202 -13.92 -6.16 8.28
C ARG A 202 -14.99 -5.08 8.38
N GLU A 203 -15.01 -4.31 9.46
CA GLU A 203 -15.91 -3.18 9.61
C GLU A 203 -15.68 -2.16 8.49
N CYS A 204 -14.43 -1.81 8.23
CA CYS A 204 -14.09 -0.86 7.17
C CYS A 204 -14.52 -1.36 5.78
N ALA A 205 -14.26 -2.63 5.47
CA ALA A 205 -14.70 -3.24 4.21
C ALA A 205 -16.23 -3.25 4.09
N TRP A 206 -16.95 -3.60 5.16
CA TRP A 206 -18.41 -3.57 5.18
C TRP A 206 -18.96 -2.15 4.96
N LEU A 207 -18.36 -1.13 5.58
CA LEU A 207 -18.74 0.27 5.37
C LEU A 207 -18.54 0.70 3.91
N ALA A 208 -17.44 0.29 3.30
CA ALA A 208 -17.19 0.57 1.88
C ALA A 208 -18.25 -0.08 0.97
N ASP A 209 -18.56 -1.35 1.21
CA ASP A 209 -19.55 -2.12 0.43
C ASP A 209 -20.98 -1.59 0.63
N SER A 210 -21.31 -1.09 1.83
CA SER A 210 -22.64 -0.57 2.14
C SER A 210 -22.87 0.87 1.65
N GLY A 211 -21.89 1.50 1.00
CA GLY A 211 -22.00 2.84 0.47
C GLY A 211 -22.03 3.94 1.53
N ALA A 212 -21.36 3.72 2.66
CA ALA A 212 -21.21 4.74 3.69
C ALA A 212 -20.47 5.99 3.17
N ASP A 213 -20.56 7.12 3.90
CA ASP A 213 -19.87 8.36 3.52
C ASP A 213 -18.38 8.09 3.22
N PRO A 214 -17.89 8.32 1.97
CA PRO A 214 -16.51 8.02 1.58
C PRO A 214 -15.45 8.63 2.51
N LYS A 215 -15.78 9.74 3.16
CA LYS A 215 -14.86 10.40 4.10
C LYS A 215 -14.82 9.71 5.46
N VAL A 216 -15.90 9.04 5.84
CA VAL A 216 -15.94 8.15 7.03
C VAL A 216 -15.14 6.89 6.72
N VAL A 217 -15.39 6.26 5.57
CA VAL A 217 -14.65 5.07 5.10
C VAL A 217 -13.16 5.35 5.05
N HIS A 218 -12.74 6.50 4.51
CA HIS A 218 -11.33 6.92 4.48
C HIS A 218 -10.70 6.99 5.89
N ALA A 219 -11.41 7.56 6.87
CA ALA A 219 -10.94 7.62 8.25
C ALA A 219 -10.86 6.23 8.89
N ARG A 220 -11.86 5.37 8.67
CA ARG A 220 -11.90 3.98 9.17
C ARG A 220 -10.80 3.12 8.54
N ALA A 221 -10.55 3.26 7.24
CA ALA A 221 -9.43 2.60 6.56
C ALA A 221 -8.08 3.00 7.19
N SER A 222 -7.91 4.29 7.51
CA SER A 222 -6.72 4.77 8.21
C SER A 222 -6.59 4.22 9.63
N ILE A 223 -7.68 4.08 10.38
CA ILE A 223 -7.69 3.44 11.71
C ILE A 223 -7.30 1.97 11.59
N ALA A 224 -7.91 1.24 10.66
CA ALA A 224 -7.66 -0.18 10.45
C ALA A 224 -6.20 -0.45 10.08
N THR A 225 -5.67 0.28 9.09
CA THR A 225 -4.26 0.17 8.66
C THR A 225 -3.29 0.52 9.78
N LEU A 226 -3.50 1.64 10.46
CA LEU A 226 -2.64 2.07 11.57
C LEU A 226 -2.58 1.00 12.65
N PHE A 227 -3.73 0.51 13.09
CA PHE A 227 -3.78 -0.51 14.14
C PHE A 227 -3.15 -1.83 13.68
N ALA A 228 -3.58 -2.33 12.52
CA ALA A 228 -3.16 -3.63 12.01
C ALA A 228 -1.65 -3.70 11.71
N SER A 229 -1.08 -2.68 11.07
CA SER A 229 0.35 -2.66 10.72
C SER A 229 1.26 -2.57 11.94
N GLU A 230 0.90 -1.74 12.92
CA GLU A 230 1.63 -1.63 14.18
C GLU A 230 1.53 -2.92 15.01
N ALA A 231 0.34 -3.52 15.09
CA ALA A 231 0.10 -4.77 15.79
C ALA A 231 0.84 -5.96 15.14
N ALA A 232 0.80 -6.05 13.81
CA ALA A 232 1.46 -7.11 13.07
C ALA A 232 2.99 -7.09 13.26
N PHE A 233 3.58 -5.91 13.24
CA PHE A 233 5.02 -5.78 13.49
C PHE A 233 5.39 -6.16 14.94
N ARG A 234 4.60 -5.73 15.95
CA ARG A 234 4.79 -6.18 17.34
C ARG A 234 4.64 -7.69 17.48
N CYS A 235 3.66 -8.29 16.81
CA CYS A 235 3.47 -9.74 16.80
C CYS A 235 4.68 -10.46 16.20
N ALA A 236 5.22 -9.98 15.07
CA ALA A 236 6.40 -10.56 14.43
C ALA A 236 7.63 -10.50 15.35
N ASP A 237 7.86 -9.39 16.02
CA ASP A 237 8.94 -9.22 16.99
C ASP A 237 8.82 -10.22 18.14
N ARG A 238 7.64 -10.32 18.76
CA ARG A 238 7.34 -11.28 19.84
C ARG A 238 7.56 -12.73 19.38
N VAL A 239 7.14 -13.07 18.17
CA VAL A 239 7.25 -14.43 17.63
C VAL A 239 8.72 -14.80 17.34
N VAL A 240 9.52 -13.89 16.80
CA VAL A 240 10.97 -14.07 16.66
C VAL A 240 11.59 -14.35 18.02
N GLN A 241 11.20 -13.60 19.06
CA GLN A 241 11.68 -13.79 20.42
C GLN A 241 11.29 -15.15 21.01
N VAL A 242 10.06 -15.62 20.77
CA VAL A 242 9.57 -16.96 21.23
C VAL A 242 10.35 -18.08 20.58
N PHE A 243 10.71 -17.97 19.31
CA PHE A 243 11.58 -18.94 18.62
C PHE A 243 13.05 -18.91 19.13
N GLY A 244 13.47 -17.80 19.76
CA GLY A 244 14.84 -17.59 20.20
C GLY A 244 15.82 -17.59 19.03
N GLY A 245 17.00 -18.18 19.18
CA GLY A 245 18.01 -18.22 18.12
C GLY A 245 17.51 -18.78 16.79
N ARG A 246 16.56 -19.70 16.81
CA ARG A 246 15.94 -20.23 15.58
C ARG A 246 15.07 -19.20 14.87
N GLY A 247 14.40 -18.29 15.60
CA GLY A 247 13.64 -17.19 15.03
C GLY A 247 14.48 -16.17 14.26
N TYR A 248 15.78 -16.14 14.52
CA TYR A 248 16.75 -15.25 13.86
C TYR A 248 17.39 -15.85 12.60
N MET A 249 17.11 -17.11 12.32
CA MET A 249 17.64 -17.82 11.15
C MET A 249 16.78 -17.56 9.92
N ARG A 250 17.40 -17.34 8.75
CA ARG A 250 16.72 -17.14 7.45
C ARG A 250 15.78 -18.28 7.05
N GLU A 251 16.01 -19.47 7.59
CA GLU A 251 15.17 -20.66 7.38
C GLU A 251 13.84 -20.60 8.13
N ASN A 252 13.72 -19.71 9.13
CA ASN A 252 12.52 -19.58 9.95
C ASN A 252 11.57 -18.54 9.35
N PRO A 253 10.29 -18.89 9.14
CA PRO A 253 9.30 -17.92 8.62
C PRO A 253 9.15 -16.65 9.47
N ALA A 254 9.36 -16.72 10.78
CA ALA A 254 9.22 -15.55 11.67
C ALA A 254 10.19 -14.43 11.31
N GLU A 255 11.44 -14.77 10.98
CA GLU A 255 12.46 -13.81 10.51
C GLU A 255 12.00 -13.09 9.25
N ARG A 256 11.45 -13.84 8.29
CA ARG A 256 10.94 -13.27 7.05
C ARG A 256 9.77 -12.32 7.32
N PHE A 257 8.78 -12.72 8.10
CA PHE A 257 7.65 -11.86 8.47
C PHE A 257 8.09 -10.60 9.20
N PHE A 258 9.11 -10.67 10.07
CA PHE A 258 9.66 -9.49 10.75
C PHE A 258 10.16 -8.44 9.76
N ARG A 259 10.88 -8.85 8.71
CA ARG A 259 11.36 -7.93 7.67
C ARG A 259 10.22 -7.43 6.76
N GLU A 260 9.33 -8.32 6.35
CA GLU A 260 8.26 -8.01 5.41
C GLU A 260 7.17 -7.11 6.01
N LEU A 261 6.76 -7.34 7.26
CA LEU A 261 5.74 -6.53 7.93
C LEU A 261 6.26 -5.14 8.34
N ARG A 262 7.57 -4.89 8.26
CA ARG A 262 8.12 -3.57 8.58
C ARG A 262 7.65 -2.50 7.61
N VAL A 263 7.44 -2.83 6.35
CA VAL A 263 7.03 -1.88 5.31
C VAL A 263 5.56 -1.47 5.43
N ASP A 264 4.71 -2.30 6.04
CA ASP A 264 3.27 -1.98 6.22
C ASP A 264 3.02 -0.72 7.06
N ARG A 265 4.02 -0.27 7.82
CA ARG A 265 4.01 0.98 8.57
C ARG A 265 4.52 2.19 7.77
N ILE A 266 4.88 1.98 6.49
CA ILE A 266 5.53 2.99 5.63
C ILE A 266 4.70 3.26 4.38
N TRP A 267 4.40 2.21 3.61
CA TRP A 267 3.69 2.37 2.33
C TRP A 267 2.21 2.70 2.52
N GLU A 268 1.54 3.13 1.46
CA GLU A 268 0.13 3.56 1.41
C GLU A 268 -0.20 4.68 2.43
N GLY A 269 0.83 5.43 2.79
CA GLY A 269 0.85 6.45 3.83
C GLY A 269 1.35 5.89 5.16
N THR A 270 2.43 6.50 5.67
CA THR A 270 3.07 6.07 6.92
C THR A 270 2.11 6.07 8.11
N SER A 271 2.48 5.37 9.18
CA SER A 271 1.72 5.39 10.45
C SER A 271 1.44 6.82 10.94
N GLU A 272 2.34 7.77 10.67
CA GLU A 272 2.18 9.20 11.00
C GLU A 272 1.12 9.85 10.11
N ILE A 273 1.10 9.53 8.82
CA ILE A 273 0.06 10.01 7.90
C ILE A 273 -1.30 9.45 8.26
N GLN A 274 -1.40 8.17 8.64
CA GLN A 274 -2.67 7.60 9.11
C GLN A 274 -3.17 8.35 10.36
N ARG A 275 -2.29 8.64 11.33
CA ARG A 275 -2.64 9.44 12.52
C ARG A 275 -3.12 10.84 12.14
N LEU A 276 -2.45 11.48 11.20
CA LEU A 276 -2.84 12.81 10.71
C LEU A 276 -4.22 12.80 10.05
N ILE A 277 -4.53 11.78 9.25
CA ILE A 277 -5.84 11.62 8.61
C ILE A 277 -6.93 11.44 9.69
N VAL A 278 -6.71 10.55 10.65
CA VAL A 278 -7.65 10.30 11.75
C VAL A 278 -7.86 11.56 12.58
N ALA A 279 -6.80 12.25 12.98
CA ALA A 279 -6.89 13.48 13.76
C ALA A 279 -7.70 14.58 13.04
N ARG A 280 -7.46 14.78 11.75
CA ARG A 280 -8.24 15.71 10.92
C ARG A 280 -9.70 15.28 10.76
N ALA A 281 -9.96 13.98 10.69
CA ALA A 281 -11.34 13.48 10.64
C ALA A 281 -12.08 13.72 11.95
N LEU A 282 -11.44 13.48 13.10
CA LEU A 282 -11.99 13.77 14.41
C LEU A 282 -12.35 15.26 14.58
N GLU A 283 -11.45 16.15 14.18
CA GLU A 283 -11.67 17.61 14.22
C GLU A 283 -12.85 18.04 13.35
N LYS A 284 -12.90 17.53 12.11
CA LYS A 284 -13.89 18.00 11.13
C LYS A 284 -15.26 17.33 11.25
N ARG A 285 -15.37 16.13 11.85
CA ARG A 285 -16.57 15.29 11.85
C ARG A 285 -17.05 14.88 13.23
N GLY A 286 -16.20 15.05 14.24
CA GLY A 286 -16.48 14.64 15.63
C GLY A 286 -16.28 13.14 15.85
N VAL A 287 -16.17 12.77 17.12
CA VAL A 287 -15.90 11.41 17.60
C VAL A 287 -16.98 10.43 17.14
N GLY A 288 -18.26 10.80 17.26
CA GLY A 288 -19.39 9.92 16.94
C GLY A 288 -19.36 9.40 15.50
N ARG A 289 -18.93 10.23 14.53
CA ARG A 289 -18.82 9.81 13.12
C ARG A 289 -17.54 9.03 12.80
N VAL A 290 -16.47 9.25 13.56
CA VAL A 290 -15.18 8.61 13.25
C VAL A 290 -15.00 7.29 14.01
N VAL A 291 -15.55 7.17 15.23
CA VAL A 291 -15.35 6.01 16.12
C VAL A 291 -16.68 5.37 16.52
N GLY A 292 -17.79 6.09 16.49
CA GLY A 292 -19.12 5.59 16.83
C GLY A 292 -19.72 4.65 15.76
N GLU A 293 -20.95 4.24 15.98
CA GLU A 293 -21.75 3.50 14.99
C GLU A 293 -21.97 4.38 13.75
N ALA A 294 -21.65 3.84 12.58
CA ALA A 294 -21.77 4.50 11.28
C ALA A 294 -23.17 4.36 10.71
#